data_a446c5ecb310af6d46dba36fdaddb2f4
#
_entry.id   a446c5ecb310af6d46dba36fdaddb2f4
#
_cell.length_a   1.000
_cell.length_b   1.000
_cell.length_c   1.000
_cell.angle_alpha   90.00
_cell.angle_beta   90.00
_cell.angle_gamma   90.00
#
_symmetry.space_group_name_H-M   'P 1'
#
loop_
_entity.id
_entity.type
_entity.pdbx_description
1 polymer ?
#
loop_
_entity_poly.entity_id
_entity_poly.type
_entity_poly.pdbx_seq_one_letter_code
_entity_poly.pdbx_strand_id
1 'polypeptide(L)'
;MSVLVVGTVGIDRVETPHGERSDLLGGSASFAGLAASFHAPVSLNSVVGEDFPAHHRAIWEKRKIDLSGLQIAKGKTFRWHGQYEQNMNNRRTISTDLNVLADFQPLLSESQKKLPFVLLGNLTPDLQHSVLDQMQKPKFVVADTMNLWIDIARTRLLELLPRIDLLILNDSEATQLSDESNLVRAARWLRERGPRYVAVKKGEHGCFLAGPEGAFAAPAVPLEQVLDPTGAGDTFAGGLTGYLAGQKETNLSTLAQGVIEGTILASFTVEDFSLNRLASLTEKDIAARRRELLRLINPNP
;
A
#
# COMPACT_ATOMS: atom_id res chain seq x y z
N MET A 1 10.05 -15.37 -2.67
CA MET A 1 10.59 -14.49 -3.72
C MET A 1 10.61 -13.06 -3.16
N SER A 2 11.39 -12.15 -3.77
CA SER A 2 11.52 -10.77 -3.26
C SER A 2 10.53 -9.83 -3.91
N VAL A 3 10.22 -8.71 -3.22
CA VAL A 3 9.30 -7.67 -3.67
C VAL A 3 10.06 -6.38 -3.93
N LEU A 4 9.86 -5.77 -5.10
CA LEU A 4 10.19 -4.37 -5.35
C LEU A 4 8.99 -3.51 -4.91
N VAL A 5 9.22 -2.57 -4.03
CA VAL A 5 8.22 -1.57 -3.64
C VAL A 5 8.68 -0.20 -4.13
N VAL A 6 7.90 0.40 -5.01
CA VAL A 6 8.15 1.74 -5.53
C VAL A 6 7.01 2.65 -5.09
N GLY A 7 7.34 3.77 -4.49
CA GLY A 7 6.33 4.69 -3.95
C GLY A 7 6.96 5.91 -3.30
N THR A 8 6.14 6.70 -2.62
CA THR A 8 6.59 7.88 -1.89
C THR A 8 7.22 7.50 -0.54
N VAL A 9 8.22 8.29 -0.14
CA VAL A 9 8.73 8.37 1.23
C VAL A 9 8.61 9.83 1.66
N GLY A 10 8.02 10.09 2.80
CA GLY A 10 7.76 11.44 3.26
C GLY A 10 7.92 11.64 4.76
N ILE A 11 7.81 12.88 5.17
CA ILE A 11 7.70 13.31 6.55
C ILE A 11 6.32 13.92 6.73
N ASP A 12 5.48 13.25 7.52
CA ASP A 12 4.08 13.62 7.68
C ASP A 12 3.83 14.39 8.98
N ARG A 13 2.84 15.28 8.92
CA ARG A 13 2.15 15.84 10.08
C ARG A 13 0.70 15.40 10.03
N VAL A 14 0.24 14.74 11.09
CA VAL A 14 -1.11 14.17 11.16
C VAL A 14 -1.85 14.73 12.35
N GLU A 15 -3.04 15.28 12.09
CA GLU A 15 -4.00 15.70 13.10
C GLU A 15 -5.19 14.74 13.10
N THR A 16 -5.55 14.23 14.27
CA THR A 16 -6.71 13.38 14.49
C THR A 16 -7.46 13.86 15.74
N PRO A 17 -8.68 13.39 16.01
CA PRO A 17 -9.38 13.65 17.28
C PRO A 17 -8.60 13.19 18.52
N HIS A 18 -7.62 12.30 18.34
CA HIS A 18 -6.78 11.76 19.41
C HIS A 18 -5.47 12.54 19.62
N GLY A 19 -5.23 13.58 18.82
CA GLY A 19 -4.08 14.47 18.95
C GLY A 19 -3.37 14.75 17.64
N GLU A 20 -2.29 15.50 17.74
CA GLU A 20 -1.44 15.89 16.63
C GLU A 20 -0.04 15.32 16.82
N ARG A 21 0.58 14.88 15.71
CA ARG A 21 1.98 14.46 15.66
C ARG A 21 2.63 15.02 14.40
N SER A 22 3.90 15.41 14.53
CA SER A 22 4.75 15.88 13.43
C SER A 22 6.00 15.03 13.32
N ASP A 23 6.76 15.25 12.24
CA ASP A 23 7.99 14.53 11.92
C ASP A 23 7.81 13.00 11.89
N LEU A 24 6.64 12.57 11.42
CA LEU A 24 6.27 11.17 11.27
C LEU A 24 6.85 10.60 9.97
N LEU A 25 7.34 9.36 10.01
CA LEU A 25 7.68 8.66 8.77
C LEU A 25 6.38 8.34 8.01
N GLY A 26 6.26 8.87 6.80
CA GLY A 26 5.12 8.74 5.93
C GLY A 26 5.48 8.24 4.54
N GLY A 27 4.47 8.22 3.68
CA GLY A 27 4.59 7.82 2.29
C GLY A 27 4.33 6.35 2.02
N SER A 28 3.77 6.06 0.84
CA SER A 28 3.28 4.73 0.47
C SER A 28 4.35 3.64 0.50
N ALA A 29 5.58 3.94 0.05
CA ALA A 29 6.67 2.95 0.09
C ALA A 29 7.12 2.64 1.52
N SER A 30 6.99 3.60 2.44
CA SER A 30 7.35 3.40 3.85
C SER A 30 6.49 2.33 4.51
N PHE A 31 5.18 2.50 4.40
CA PHE A 31 4.21 1.56 4.97
C PHE A 31 4.21 0.21 4.24
N ALA A 32 4.11 0.25 2.91
CA ALA A 32 4.06 -0.97 2.10
C ALA A 32 5.35 -1.79 2.22
N GLY A 33 6.50 -1.14 2.20
CA GLY A 33 7.79 -1.80 2.34
C GLY A 33 7.97 -2.49 3.69
N LEU A 34 7.61 -1.79 4.78
CA LEU A 34 7.67 -2.38 6.12
C LEU A 34 6.70 -3.56 6.24
N ALA A 35 5.46 -3.41 5.76
CA ALA A 35 4.45 -4.46 5.82
C ALA A 35 4.86 -5.70 5.00
N ALA A 36 5.35 -5.52 3.78
CA ALA A 36 5.80 -6.62 2.94
C ALA A 36 6.97 -7.40 3.57
N SER A 37 7.83 -6.70 4.35
CA SER A 37 9.00 -7.31 5.00
C SER A 37 8.69 -8.34 6.08
N PHE A 38 7.44 -8.44 6.52
CA PHE A 38 7.00 -9.51 7.43
C PHE A 38 6.87 -10.87 6.73
N HIS A 39 6.78 -10.87 5.40
CA HIS A 39 6.52 -12.09 4.62
C HIS A 39 7.60 -12.39 3.56
N ALA A 40 8.32 -11.37 3.06
CA ALA A 40 9.28 -11.52 1.99
C ALA A 40 10.44 -10.52 2.10
N PRO A 41 11.62 -10.81 1.50
CA PRO A 41 12.65 -9.80 1.30
C PRO A 41 12.12 -8.65 0.43
N VAL A 42 12.44 -7.40 0.80
CA VAL A 42 11.96 -6.19 0.14
C VAL A 42 13.13 -5.34 -0.34
N SER A 43 13.01 -4.77 -1.54
CA SER A 43 13.85 -3.69 -2.03
C SER A 43 12.99 -2.46 -2.27
N LEU A 44 13.36 -1.30 -1.69
CA LEU A 44 12.67 -0.03 -1.87
C LEU A 44 13.27 0.76 -3.03
N ASN A 45 12.40 1.45 -3.81
CA ASN A 45 12.82 2.47 -4.74
C ASN A 45 11.96 3.73 -4.50
N SER A 46 12.61 4.81 -4.11
CA SER A 46 12.00 6.09 -3.76
C SER A 46 13.06 7.19 -3.72
N VAL A 47 12.67 8.40 -3.33
CA VAL A 47 13.56 9.54 -3.12
C VAL A 47 13.29 10.21 -1.78
N VAL A 48 14.37 10.67 -1.14
CA VAL A 48 14.34 11.52 0.05
C VAL A 48 15.31 12.69 -0.11
N GLY A 49 15.11 13.76 0.65
CA GLY A 49 16.04 14.86 0.73
C GLY A 49 17.20 14.60 1.71
N GLU A 50 18.17 15.53 1.71
CA GLU A 50 19.30 15.51 2.66
C GLU A 50 18.85 15.68 4.13
N ASP A 51 17.63 16.18 4.34
CA ASP A 51 17.01 16.39 5.66
C ASP A 51 16.33 15.13 6.22
N PHE A 52 16.40 13.98 5.52
CA PHE A 52 15.71 12.77 5.94
C PHE A 52 16.33 12.20 7.23
N PRO A 53 15.55 12.03 8.32
CA PRO A 53 16.07 11.62 9.60
C PRO A 53 16.64 10.19 9.62
N ALA A 54 17.82 10.01 10.19
CA ALA A 54 18.47 8.71 10.28
C ALA A 54 17.67 7.68 11.09
N HIS A 55 16.90 8.11 12.10
CA HIS A 55 16.09 7.22 12.91
C HIS A 55 14.90 6.62 12.10
N HIS A 56 14.38 7.31 11.09
CA HIS A 56 13.39 6.75 10.18
C HIS A 56 14.00 5.65 9.30
N ARG A 57 15.21 5.89 8.78
CA ARG A 57 15.94 4.89 8.00
C ARG A 57 16.23 3.62 8.81
N ALA A 58 16.55 3.76 10.09
CA ALA A 58 16.84 2.65 10.99
C ALA A 58 15.66 1.66 11.15
N ILE A 59 14.40 2.10 10.94
CA ILE A 59 13.22 1.23 10.97
C ILE A 59 13.31 0.16 9.88
N TRP A 60 13.68 0.55 8.67
CA TRP A 60 13.83 -0.37 7.54
C TRP A 60 15.10 -1.23 7.65
N GLU A 61 16.20 -0.65 8.10
CA GLU A 61 17.47 -1.36 8.30
C GLU A 61 17.31 -2.50 9.32
N LYS A 62 16.57 -2.27 10.40
CA LYS A 62 16.24 -3.30 11.40
C LYS A 62 15.48 -4.49 10.77
N ARG A 63 14.67 -4.25 9.75
CA ARG A 63 13.95 -5.26 8.99
C ARG A 63 14.72 -5.80 7.78
N LYS A 64 15.98 -5.37 7.58
CA LYS A 64 16.85 -5.76 6.47
C LYS A 64 16.24 -5.47 5.10
N ILE A 65 15.48 -4.37 5.00
CA ILE A 65 14.96 -3.91 3.72
C ILE A 65 16.12 -3.33 2.91
N ASP A 66 16.24 -3.75 1.65
CA ASP A 66 17.26 -3.22 0.74
C ASP A 66 16.90 -1.78 0.34
N LEU A 67 17.75 -0.83 0.73
CA LEU A 67 17.60 0.59 0.47
C LEU A 67 18.51 1.09 -0.67
N SER A 68 19.10 0.20 -1.46
CA SER A 68 19.98 0.58 -2.56
C SER A 68 19.28 1.42 -3.65
N GLY A 69 17.95 1.32 -3.75
CA GLY A 69 17.10 2.15 -4.62
C GLY A 69 16.56 3.43 -3.96
N LEU A 70 16.91 3.71 -2.70
CA LEU A 70 16.51 4.96 -2.04
C LEU A 70 17.47 6.08 -2.43
N GLN A 71 17.04 6.96 -3.33
CA GLN A 71 17.82 8.10 -3.78
C GLN A 71 17.86 9.19 -2.70
N ILE A 72 19.01 9.82 -2.51
CA ILE A 72 19.16 11.02 -1.67
C ILE A 72 19.42 12.20 -2.61
N ALA A 73 18.43 13.09 -2.73
CA ALA A 73 18.52 14.26 -3.58
C ALA A 73 18.77 15.53 -2.76
N LYS A 74 19.40 16.52 -3.41
CA LYS A 74 19.62 17.83 -2.79
C LYS A 74 18.31 18.56 -2.57
N GLY A 75 17.99 18.88 -1.33
CA GLY A 75 16.75 19.57 -0.95
C GLY A 75 16.04 18.87 0.20
N LYS A 76 14.77 19.22 0.39
CA LYS A 76 13.93 18.66 1.46
C LYS A 76 13.19 17.42 0.99
N THR A 77 12.96 16.51 1.91
CA THR A 77 12.08 15.35 1.73
C THR A 77 10.63 15.80 1.51
N PHE A 78 9.86 15.05 0.73
CA PHE A 78 8.42 15.20 0.58
C PHE A 78 7.74 15.33 1.95
N ARG A 79 6.79 16.28 2.07
CA ARG A 79 6.04 16.51 3.29
C ARG A 79 4.54 16.53 2.99
N TRP A 80 3.78 15.91 3.87
CA TRP A 80 2.33 15.95 3.82
C TRP A 80 1.77 16.30 5.20
N HIS A 81 0.74 17.16 5.19
CA HIS A 81 -0.01 17.52 6.38
C HIS A 81 -1.48 17.20 6.15
N GLY A 82 -2.01 16.29 6.95
CA GLY A 82 -3.40 15.85 6.88
C GLY A 82 -4.12 15.94 8.21
N GLN A 83 -5.43 16.20 8.11
CA GLN A 83 -6.35 16.26 9.24
C GLN A 83 -7.49 15.28 9.03
N TYR A 84 -7.75 14.43 10.01
CA TYR A 84 -8.88 13.50 10.04
C TYR A 84 -10.04 14.04 10.87
N GLU A 85 -11.26 13.81 10.38
CA GLU A 85 -12.49 14.12 11.10
C GLU A 85 -12.79 13.07 12.19
N GLN A 86 -13.84 13.31 12.99
CA GLN A 86 -14.25 12.44 14.11
C GLN A 86 -14.53 11.00 13.70
N ASN A 87 -15.00 10.77 12.48
CA ASN A 87 -15.27 9.42 11.95
C ASN A 87 -14.02 8.69 11.47
N MET A 88 -12.84 9.31 11.48
CA MET A 88 -11.55 8.76 11.03
C MET A 88 -11.52 8.28 9.55
N ASN A 89 -12.63 8.38 8.84
CA ASN A 89 -12.74 7.98 7.44
C ASN A 89 -12.51 9.16 6.48
N ASN A 90 -12.94 10.37 6.90
CA ASN A 90 -12.78 11.57 6.11
C ASN A 90 -11.46 12.27 6.44
N ARG A 91 -10.70 12.57 5.39
CA ARG A 91 -9.40 13.23 5.49
C ARG A 91 -9.40 14.52 4.67
N ARG A 92 -8.88 15.59 5.24
CA ARG A 92 -8.55 16.82 4.55
C ARG A 92 -7.03 16.97 4.46
N THR A 93 -6.51 17.17 3.27
CA THR A 93 -5.12 17.60 3.07
C THR A 93 -5.01 19.08 3.37
N ILE A 94 -4.16 19.45 4.32
CA ILE A 94 -3.89 20.86 4.70
C ILE A 94 -2.79 21.42 3.80
N SER A 95 -1.69 20.67 3.63
CA SER A 95 -0.61 21.03 2.71
C SER A 95 0.09 19.80 2.14
N THR A 96 0.71 19.98 0.99
CA THR A 96 1.56 19.01 0.33
C THR A 96 2.75 19.73 -0.27
N ASP A 97 3.94 19.45 0.26
CA ASP A 97 5.19 19.98 -0.26
C ASP A 97 5.93 18.85 -0.97
N LEU A 98 5.88 18.84 -2.30
CA LEU A 98 6.49 17.78 -3.10
C LEU A 98 8.01 17.74 -2.92
N ASN A 99 8.67 18.90 -2.81
CA ASN A 99 10.12 18.99 -2.61
C ASN A 99 10.88 18.11 -3.63
N VAL A 100 11.82 17.26 -3.18
CA VAL A 100 12.58 16.36 -4.08
C VAL A 100 11.73 15.33 -4.81
N LEU A 101 10.50 15.05 -4.35
CA LEU A 101 9.59 14.15 -5.04
C LEU A 101 9.09 14.71 -6.38
N ALA A 102 9.06 16.05 -6.53
CA ALA A 102 8.61 16.70 -7.77
C ALA A 102 9.45 16.29 -9.00
N ASP A 103 10.74 16.07 -8.78
CA ASP A 103 11.69 15.71 -9.84
C ASP A 103 12.10 14.23 -9.82
N PHE A 104 11.42 13.44 -8.98
CA PHE A 104 11.75 12.03 -8.82
C PHE A 104 11.58 11.25 -10.12
N GLN A 105 12.63 10.53 -10.48
CA GLN A 105 12.62 9.54 -11.55
C GLN A 105 13.02 8.18 -10.95
N PRO A 106 12.15 7.17 -10.97
CA PRO A 106 12.48 5.85 -10.45
C PRO A 106 13.49 5.15 -11.36
N LEU A 107 14.75 5.17 -10.95
CA LEU A 107 15.83 4.46 -11.63
C LEU A 107 16.05 3.11 -10.93
N LEU A 108 15.80 2.02 -11.64
CA LEU A 108 15.96 0.68 -11.11
C LEU A 108 17.38 0.16 -11.37
N SER A 109 18.01 -0.39 -10.33
CA SER A 109 19.26 -1.14 -10.49
C SER A 109 19.01 -2.45 -11.27
N GLU A 110 20.06 -3.04 -11.82
CA GLU A 110 19.95 -4.30 -12.57
C GLU A 110 19.42 -5.47 -11.72
N SER A 111 19.60 -5.42 -10.40
CA SER A 111 18.98 -6.36 -9.46
C SER A 111 17.50 -6.10 -9.28
N GLN A 112 17.09 -4.84 -9.14
CA GLN A 112 15.69 -4.45 -8.98
C GLN A 112 14.85 -4.77 -10.23
N LYS A 113 15.38 -4.56 -11.43
CA LYS A 113 14.71 -4.87 -12.71
C LYS A 113 14.28 -6.35 -12.83
N LYS A 114 14.93 -7.24 -12.10
CA LYS A 114 14.71 -8.70 -12.14
C LYS A 114 13.82 -9.20 -11.01
N LEU A 115 13.36 -8.33 -10.12
CA LEU A 115 12.53 -8.76 -8.99
C LEU A 115 11.17 -9.26 -9.47
N PRO A 116 10.73 -10.44 -8.99
CA PRO A 116 9.55 -11.11 -9.55
C PRO A 116 8.22 -10.48 -9.11
N PHE A 117 8.17 -9.81 -7.97
CA PHE A 117 6.98 -9.12 -7.48
C PHE A 117 7.24 -7.62 -7.43
N VAL A 118 6.29 -6.84 -7.94
CA VAL A 118 6.35 -5.38 -7.97
C VAL A 118 5.10 -4.82 -7.32
N LEU A 119 5.28 -3.93 -6.36
CA LEU A 119 4.22 -3.10 -5.80
C LEU A 119 4.48 -1.64 -6.17
N LEU A 120 3.62 -1.11 -7.03
CA LEU A 120 3.56 0.29 -7.40
C LEU A 120 2.63 1.00 -6.42
N GLY A 121 3.21 1.69 -5.45
CA GLY A 121 2.48 2.49 -4.47
C GLY A 121 1.98 3.81 -5.09
N ASN A 122 1.48 4.69 -4.22
CA ASN A 122 0.94 5.97 -4.63
C ASN A 122 2.01 6.88 -5.27
N LEU A 123 2.04 6.88 -6.59
CA LEU A 123 2.83 7.73 -7.49
C LEU A 123 1.96 8.13 -8.67
N THR A 124 2.41 9.12 -9.46
CA THR A 124 1.74 9.44 -10.73
C THR A 124 1.71 8.20 -11.62
N PRO A 125 0.65 7.97 -12.41
CA PRO A 125 0.61 6.87 -13.37
C PRO A 125 1.80 6.86 -14.33
N ASP A 126 2.34 8.02 -14.73
CA ASP A 126 3.51 8.09 -15.59
C ASP A 126 4.77 7.50 -14.94
N LEU A 127 4.99 7.74 -13.64
CA LEU A 127 6.09 7.12 -12.91
C LEU A 127 5.87 5.62 -12.74
N GLN A 128 4.64 5.18 -12.52
CA GLN A 128 4.30 3.75 -12.47
C GLN A 128 4.58 3.07 -13.83
N HIS A 129 4.23 3.70 -14.95
CA HIS A 129 4.60 3.24 -16.29
C HIS A 129 6.12 3.16 -16.46
N SER A 130 6.85 4.21 -16.06
CA SER A 130 8.32 4.27 -16.16
C SER A 130 9.01 3.12 -15.39
N VAL A 131 8.47 2.73 -14.23
CA VAL A 131 8.95 1.56 -13.50
C VAL A 131 8.75 0.29 -14.33
N LEU A 132 7.54 0.07 -14.86
CA LEU A 132 7.21 -1.13 -15.62
C LEU A 132 7.99 -1.23 -16.94
N ASP A 133 8.37 -0.09 -17.55
CA ASP A 133 9.20 -0.07 -18.76
C ASP A 133 10.63 -0.58 -18.49
N GLN A 134 11.10 -0.48 -17.26
CA GLN A 134 12.42 -0.95 -16.83
C GLN A 134 12.42 -2.41 -16.36
N MET A 135 11.24 -2.98 -15.99
CA MET A 135 11.16 -4.32 -15.42
C MET A 135 11.42 -5.42 -16.44
N GLN A 136 12.13 -6.47 -16.03
CA GLN A 136 12.45 -7.64 -16.85
C GLN A 136 11.52 -8.81 -16.50
N LYS A 137 10.30 -8.81 -17.07
CA LYS A 137 9.29 -9.88 -16.93
C LYS A 137 8.93 -10.19 -15.47
N PRO A 138 8.38 -9.25 -14.71
CA PRO A 138 7.90 -9.52 -13.37
C PRO A 138 6.84 -10.64 -13.40
N LYS A 139 6.80 -11.46 -12.36
CA LYS A 139 5.83 -12.55 -12.23
C LYS A 139 4.44 -12.01 -11.84
N PHE A 140 4.39 -10.95 -11.04
CA PHE A 140 3.15 -10.37 -10.55
C PHE A 140 3.33 -8.89 -10.22
N VAL A 141 2.46 -8.06 -10.77
CA VAL A 141 2.47 -6.61 -10.60
C VAL A 141 1.21 -6.17 -9.87
N VAL A 142 1.40 -5.48 -8.75
CA VAL A 142 0.36 -4.85 -7.95
C VAL A 142 0.47 -3.33 -8.10
N ALA A 143 -0.64 -2.65 -8.32
CA ALA A 143 -0.68 -1.19 -8.29
C ALA A 143 -1.75 -0.71 -7.31
N ASP A 144 -1.42 0.33 -6.56
CA ASP A 144 -2.35 1.17 -5.81
C ASP A 144 -2.52 2.51 -6.53
N THR A 145 -3.61 3.20 -6.25
CA THR A 145 -3.91 4.52 -6.80
C THR A 145 -4.55 5.40 -5.75
N MET A 146 -4.92 6.63 -6.11
CA MET A 146 -5.69 7.52 -5.26
C MET A 146 -6.60 8.43 -6.10
N ASN A 147 -7.58 9.03 -5.45
CA ASN A 147 -8.55 9.94 -6.07
C ASN A 147 -7.91 11.05 -6.91
N LEU A 148 -6.79 11.62 -6.46
CA LEU A 148 -6.08 12.66 -7.22
C LEU A 148 -5.70 12.20 -8.63
N TRP A 149 -5.16 11.00 -8.78
CA TRP A 149 -4.75 10.48 -10.10
C TRP A 149 -5.96 10.12 -10.95
N ILE A 150 -7.08 9.72 -10.34
CA ILE A 150 -8.35 9.51 -11.04
C ILE A 150 -8.87 10.82 -11.62
N ASP A 151 -8.69 11.94 -10.87
CA ASP A 151 -9.14 13.27 -11.31
C ASP A 151 -8.25 13.85 -12.42
N ILE A 152 -6.93 13.85 -12.22
CA ILE A 152 -6.03 14.63 -13.09
C ILE A 152 -5.25 13.80 -14.12
N ALA A 153 -5.20 12.48 -13.97
CA ALA A 153 -4.42 11.56 -14.82
C ALA A 153 -5.18 10.30 -15.23
N ARG A 154 -6.52 10.36 -15.31
CA ARG A 154 -7.41 9.21 -15.54
C ARG A 154 -7.03 8.40 -16.77
N THR A 155 -6.72 9.06 -17.89
CA THR A 155 -6.32 8.39 -19.12
C THR A 155 -5.07 7.53 -18.91
N ARG A 156 -4.02 8.11 -18.30
CA ARG A 156 -2.78 7.41 -18.02
C ARG A 156 -2.96 6.28 -17.03
N LEU A 157 -3.84 6.45 -16.03
CA LEU A 157 -4.21 5.39 -15.09
C LEU A 157 -4.93 4.23 -15.81
N LEU A 158 -5.86 4.51 -16.72
CA LEU A 158 -6.53 3.47 -17.50
C LEU A 158 -5.56 2.71 -18.43
N GLU A 159 -4.58 3.40 -19.02
CA GLU A 159 -3.51 2.77 -19.81
C GLU A 159 -2.58 1.87 -18.97
N LEU A 160 -2.49 2.09 -17.65
CA LEU A 160 -1.73 1.24 -16.74
C LEU A 160 -2.42 -0.11 -16.48
N LEU A 161 -3.75 -0.14 -16.47
CA LEU A 161 -4.54 -1.32 -16.07
C LEU A 161 -4.15 -2.61 -16.81
N PRO A 162 -3.92 -2.60 -18.15
CA PRO A 162 -3.49 -3.80 -18.88
C PRO A 162 -2.08 -4.29 -18.54
N ARG A 163 -1.31 -3.52 -17.78
CA ARG A 163 0.09 -3.80 -17.43
C ARG A 163 0.25 -4.38 -16.02
N ILE A 164 -0.84 -4.51 -15.26
CA ILE A 164 -0.84 -4.95 -13.88
C ILE A 164 -1.71 -6.19 -13.69
N ASP A 165 -1.39 -7.02 -12.70
CA ASP A 165 -2.15 -8.22 -12.36
C ASP A 165 -3.23 -7.97 -11.31
N LEU A 166 -2.93 -7.08 -10.33
CA LEU A 166 -3.83 -6.71 -9.25
C LEU A 166 -3.89 -5.19 -9.10
N LEU A 167 -5.09 -4.64 -9.19
CA LEU A 167 -5.37 -3.26 -8.79
C LEU A 167 -5.92 -3.26 -7.36
N ILE A 168 -5.34 -2.43 -6.50
CA ILE A 168 -5.82 -2.15 -5.15
C ILE A 168 -6.31 -0.71 -5.11
N LEU A 169 -7.52 -0.48 -4.61
CA LEU A 169 -8.10 0.85 -4.44
C LEU A 169 -9.16 0.81 -3.35
N ASN A 170 -9.60 1.97 -2.86
CA ASN A 170 -10.73 2.02 -1.93
C ASN A 170 -12.07 2.06 -2.68
N ASP A 171 -13.17 1.99 -1.95
CA ASP A 171 -14.54 1.96 -2.50
C ASP A 171 -14.92 3.26 -3.20
N SER A 172 -14.54 4.42 -2.68
CA SER A 172 -14.78 5.70 -3.34
C SER A 172 -13.97 5.85 -4.63
N GLU A 173 -12.70 5.43 -4.64
CA GLU A 173 -11.84 5.39 -5.83
C GLU A 173 -12.39 4.40 -6.89
N ALA A 174 -12.88 3.24 -6.45
CA ALA A 174 -13.50 2.27 -7.34
C ALA A 174 -14.76 2.84 -8.02
N THR A 175 -15.60 3.50 -7.25
CA THR A 175 -16.81 4.19 -7.74
C THR A 175 -16.44 5.32 -8.70
N GLN A 176 -15.50 6.17 -8.31
CA GLN A 176 -15.05 7.32 -9.10
C GLN A 176 -14.42 6.90 -10.43
N LEU A 177 -13.55 5.88 -10.43
CA LEU A 177 -12.85 5.44 -11.64
C LEU A 177 -13.77 4.73 -12.63
N SER A 178 -14.76 3.98 -12.12
CA SER A 178 -15.65 3.16 -12.94
C SER A 178 -16.97 3.81 -13.30
N ASP A 179 -17.37 4.89 -12.63
CA ASP A 179 -18.71 5.49 -12.65
C ASP A 179 -19.83 4.50 -12.21
N GLU A 180 -19.47 3.48 -11.41
CA GLU A 180 -20.38 2.46 -10.90
C GLU A 180 -20.55 2.54 -9.39
N SER A 181 -21.75 2.78 -8.90
CA SER A 181 -22.06 2.84 -7.46
C SER A 181 -22.06 1.46 -6.77
N ASN A 182 -22.26 0.37 -7.53
CA ASN A 182 -22.20 -0.98 -7.00
C ASN A 182 -20.79 -1.55 -7.14
N LEU A 183 -20.13 -1.84 -6.02
CA LEU A 183 -18.72 -2.28 -5.99
C LEU A 183 -18.44 -3.58 -6.74
N VAL A 184 -19.42 -4.48 -6.86
CA VAL A 184 -19.27 -5.71 -7.67
C VAL A 184 -19.21 -5.35 -9.17
N ARG A 185 -20.07 -4.41 -9.62
CA ARG A 185 -20.01 -3.88 -10.99
C ARG A 185 -18.76 -3.08 -11.24
N ALA A 186 -18.36 -2.23 -10.29
CA ALA A 186 -17.11 -1.47 -10.35
C ALA A 186 -15.91 -2.40 -10.53
N ALA A 187 -15.77 -3.43 -9.69
CA ALA A 187 -14.67 -4.38 -9.77
C ALA A 187 -14.67 -5.15 -11.11
N ARG A 188 -15.85 -5.53 -11.63
CA ARG A 188 -15.98 -6.16 -12.95
C ARG A 188 -15.53 -5.21 -14.06
N TRP A 189 -16.01 -3.97 -14.05
CA TRP A 189 -15.67 -2.94 -15.02
C TRP A 189 -14.14 -2.68 -15.07
N LEU A 190 -13.49 -2.65 -13.90
CA LEU A 190 -12.05 -2.50 -13.79
C LEU A 190 -11.29 -3.71 -14.33
N ARG A 191 -11.74 -4.93 -14.00
CA ARG A 191 -11.14 -6.17 -14.52
C ARG A 191 -11.23 -6.30 -16.04
N GLU A 192 -12.33 -5.90 -16.64
CA GLU A 192 -12.52 -5.88 -18.10
C GLU A 192 -11.53 -4.95 -18.81
N ARG A 193 -10.81 -4.07 -18.06
CA ARG A 193 -9.81 -3.12 -18.58
C ARG A 193 -8.37 -3.54 -18.35
N GLY A 194 -8.14 -4.72 -17.83
CA GLY A 194 -6.80 -5.28 -17.80
C GLY A 194 -6.44 -6.11 -16.59
N PRO A 195 -6.55 -5.60 -15.35
CA PRO A 195 -6.06 -6.34 -14.20
C PRO A 195 -6.84 -7.65 -14.00
N ARG A 196 -6.11 -8.71 -13.78
CA ARG A 196 -6.71 -10.02 -13.53
C ARG A 196 -7.53 -10.02 -12.22
N TYR A 197 -7.05 -9.27 -11.23
CA TYR A 197 -7.68 -9.15 -9.92
C TYR A 197 -7.90 -7.69 -9.55
N VAL A 198 -8.96 -7.43 -8.78
CA VAL A 198 -9.25 -6.13 -8.17
C VAL A 198 -9.59 -6.32 -6.71
N ALA A 199 -8.88 -5.63 -5.82
CA ALA A 199 -9.14 -5.61 -4.38
C ALA A 199 -9.67 -4.22 -3.98
N VAL A 200 -10.94 -4.17 -3.57
CA VAL A 200 -11.61 -2.95 -3.13
C VAL A 200 -11.59 -2.89 -1.60
N LYS A 201 -10.77 -1.99 -1.07
CA LYS A 201 -10.68 -1.68 0.38
C LYS A 201 -11.92 -0.89 0.79
N LYS A 202 -12.53 -1.24 1.93
CA LYS A 202 -13.73 -0.58 2.45
C LYS A 202 -13.57 -0.12 3.90
N GLY A 203 -12.35 0.28 4.29
CA GLY A 203 -12.03 0.71 5.63
C GLY A 203 -12.44 -0.32 6.69
N GLU A 204 -13.22 0.10 7.67
CA GLU A 204 -13.76 -0.75 8.75
C GLU A 204 -14.67 -1.90 8.29
N HIS A 205 -15.12 -1.85 7.04
CA HIS A 205 -15.95 -2.90 6.44
C HIS A 205 -15.13 -3.95 5.66
N GLY A 206 -13.81 -3.90 5.75
CA GLY A 206 -12.91 -4.91 5.19
C GLY A 206 -12.59 -4.75 3.71
N CYS A 207 -12.50 -5.85 2.98
CA CYS A 207 -12.07 -5.86 1.58
C CYS A 207 -12.93 -6.80 0.74
N PHE A 208 -13.24 -6.38 -0.50
CA PHE A 208 -13.81 -7.20 -1.54
C PHE A 208 -12.77 -7.45 -2.64
N LEU A 209 -12.44 -8.72 -2.87
CA LEU A 209 -11.53 -9.18 -3.92
C LEU A 209 -12.32 -9.85 -5.04
N ALA A 210 -12.12 -9.41 -6.27
CA ALA A 210 -12.69 -10.02 -7.48
C ALA A 210 -11.59 -10.58 -8.38
N GLY A 211 -11.82 -11.78 -8.91
CA GLY A 211 -10.90 -12.47 -9.84
C GLY A 211 -11.66 -13.25 -10.91
N PRO A 212 -10.96 -13.86 -11.87
CA PRO A 212 -11.59 -14.70 -12.90
C PRO A 212 -12.23 -15.97 -12.31
N GLU A 213 -11.69 -16.45 -11.20
CA GLU A 213 -12.19 -17.66 -10.53
C GLU A 213 -13.39 -17.39 -9.61
N GLY A 214 -13.77 -16.11 -9.39
CA GLY A 214 -14.86 -15.70 -8.53
C GLY A 214 -14.51 -14.50 -7.66
N ALA A 215 -15.06 -14.46 -6.46
CA ALA A 215 -14.82 -13.35 -5.51
C ALA A 215 -14.59 -13.88 -4.09
N PHE A 216 -13.92 -13.06 -3.27
CA PHE A 216 -13.72 -13.27 -1.84
C PHE A 216 -13.99 -11.96 -1.09
N ALA A 217 -14.54 -12.07 0.10
CA ALA A 217 -14.70 -10.92 0.98
C ALA A 217 -14.20 -11.26 2.39
N ALA A 218 -13.41 -10.36 2.95
CA ALA A 218 -12.97 -10.43 4.34
C ALA A 218 -13.48 -9.22 5.12
N PRO A 219 -13.92 -9.37 6.37
CA PRO A 219 -14.15 -8.23 7.25
C PRO A 219 -12.81 -7.59 7.64
N ALA A 220 -12.85 -6.35 8.10
CA ALA A 220 -11.75 -5.77 8.85
C ALA A 220 -11.63 -6.43 10.23
N VAL A 221 -10.48 -6.26 10.89
CA VAL A 221 -10.37 -6.55 12.32
C VAL A 221 -11.14 -5.47 13.08
N PRO A 222 -12.14 -5.82 13.91
CA PRO A 222 -12.84 -4.82 14.70
C PRO A 222 -11.92 -4.27 15.79
N LEU A 223 -11.78 -2.95 15.82
CA LEU A 223 -10.97 -2.24 16.80
C LEU A 223 -11.84 -1.24 17.56
N GLU A 224 -11.66 -1.18 18.88
CA GLU A 224 -12.36 -0.19 19.70
C GLU A 224 -11.82 1.23 19.51
N GLN A 225 -10.54 1.34 19.13
CA GLN A 225 -9.88 2.63 18.95
C GLN A 225 -9.00 2.62 17.69
N VAL A 226 -9.12 3.67 16.89
CA VAL A 226 -8.27 3.99 15.74
C VAL A 226 -7.62 5.33 16.04
N LEU A 227 -6.28 5.37 16.11
CA LEU A 227 -5.53 6.59 16.43
C LEU A 227 -5.13 7.37 15.19
N ASP A 228 -4.66 6.68 14.14
CA ASP A 228 -4.22 7.27 12.88
C ASP A 228 -4.44 6.29 11.73
N PRO A 229 -5.39 6.55 10.80
CA PRO A 229 -5.62 5.66 9.65
C PRO A 229 -4.63 5.86 8.50
N THR A 230 -3.67 6.80 8.62
CA THR A 230 -2.67 7.07 7.57
C THR A 230 -1.83 5.83 7.29
N GLY A 231 -1.70 5.49 6.01
CA GLY A 231 -0.89 4.36 5.56
C GLY A 231 -1.50 2.98 5.77
N ALA A 232 -2.74 2.87 6.31
CA ALA A 232 -3.41 1.58 6.45
C ALA A 232 -3.62 0.88 5.09
N GLY A 233 -3.99 1.64 4.06
CA GLY A 233 -4.14 1.13 2.69
C GLY A 233 -2.81 0.63 2.10
N ASP A 234 -1.74 1.39 2.30
CA ASP A 234 -0.39 1.01 1.84
C ASP A 234 0.13 -0.22 2.61
N THR A 235 -0.12 -0.27 3.92
CA THR A 235 0.19 -1.44 4.75
C THR A 235 -0.56 -2.69 4.27
N PHE A 236 -1.86 -2.55 3.96
CA PHE A 236 -2.65 -3.63 3.37
C PHE A 236 -2.03 -4.12 2.06
N ALA A 237 -1.69 -3.21 1.15
CA ALA A 237 -1.09 -3.54 -0.15
C ALA A 237 0.28 -4.22 0.03
N GLY A 238 1.11 -3.73 0.94
CA GLY A 238 2.40 -4.31 1.29
C GLY A 238 2.28 -5.71 1.89
N GLY A 239 1.41 -5.90 2.87
CA GLY A 239 1.17 -7.18 3.52
C GLY A 239 0.67 -8.24 2.55
N LEU A 240 -0.32 -7.90 1.72
CA LEU A 240 -0.84 -8.76 0.67
C LEU A 240 0.27 -9.15 -0.32
N THR A 241 1.01 -8.18 -0.87
CA THR A 241 2.05 -8.42 -1.87
C THR A 241 3.20 -9.24 -1.29
N GLY A 242 3.64 -8.93 -0.07
CA GLY A 242 4.66 -9.69 0.64
C GLY A 242 4.27 -11.15 0.85
N TYR A 243 3.02 -11.39 1.28
CA TYR A 243 2.49 -12.75 1.40
C TYR A 243 2.52 -13.51 0.07
N LEU A 244 2.02 -12.89 -1.01
CA LEU A 244 2.03 -13.52 -2.34
C LEU A 244 3.44 -13.88 -2.81
N ALA A 245 4.44 -13.06 -2.50
CA ALA A 245 5.82 -13.33 -2.87
C ALA A 245 6.40 -14.59 -2.20
N GLY A 246 5.83 -15.03 -1.08
CA GLY A 246 6.13 -16.29 -0.43
C GLY A 246 5.44 -17.52 -1.07
N GLN A 247 4.43 -17.31 -1.94
CA GLN A 247 3.63 -18.39 -2.49
C GLN A 247 4.21 -18.94 -3.82
N LYS A 248 3.90 -20.20 -4.12
CA LYS A 248 4.26 -20.82 -5.41
C LYS A 248 3.39 -20.30 -6.56
N GLU A 249 2.11 -20.10 -6.27
CA GLU A 249 1.08 -19.71 -7.24
C GLU A 249 0.41 -18.40 -6.81
N THR A 250 -0.10 -17.66 -7.80
CA THR A 250 -0.91 -16.47 -7.64
C THR A 250 -2.28 -16.73 -8.27
N ASN A 251 -3.24 -17.12 -7.45
CA ASN A 251 -4.63 -17.41 -7.81
C ASN A 251 -5.58 -16.82 -6.77
N LEU A 252 -6.89 -16.90 -6.98
CA LEU A 252 -7.86 -16.31 -6.06
C LEU A 252 -7.70 -16.80 -4.61
N SER A 253 -7.37 -18.07 -4.40
CA SER A 253 -7.19 -18.64 -3.05
C SER A 253 -5.99 -18.02 -2.33
N THR A 254 -4.83 -17.91 -3.00
CA THR A 254 -3.63 -17.29 -2.41
C THR A 254 -3.80 -15.78 -2.23
N LEU A 255 -4.53 -15.11 -3.16
CA LEU A 255 -4.87 -13.70 -2.99
C LEU A 255 -5.83 -13.48 -1.81
N ALA A 256 -6.81 -14.37 -1.59
CA ALA A 256 -7.70 -14.31 -0.44
C ALA A 256 -6.93 -14.38 0.89
N GLN A 257 -5.94 -15.29 0.98
CA GLN A 257 -5.04 -15.33 2.14
C GLN A 257 -4.19 -14.04 2.24
N GLY A 258 -3.70 -13.52 1.12
CA GLY A 258 -3.00 -12.23 1.07
C GLY A 258 -3.86 -11.06 1.56
N VAL A 259 -5.17 -11.03 1.23
CA VAL A 259 -6.14 -10.07 1.77
C VAL A 259 -6.23 -10.17 3.29
N ILE A 260 -6.28 -11.39 3.85
CA ILE A 260 -6.29 -11.62 5.29
C ILE A 260 -5.00 -11.07 5.93
N GLU A 261 -3.83 -11.38 5.38
CA GLU A 261 -2.54 -10.90 5.90
C GLU A 261 -2.41 -9.38 5.83
N GLY A 262 -2.81 -8.78 4.70
CA GLY A 262 -2.87 -7.32 4.55
C GLY A 262 -3.81 -6.66 5.56
N THR A 263 -4.99 -7.24 5.79
CA THR A 263 -5.98 -6.78 6.78
C THR A 263 -5.41 -6.83 8.21
N ILE A 264 -4.72 -7.92 8.56
CA ILE A 264 -4.08 -8.08 9.87
C ILE A 264 -3.03 -6.98 10.09
N LEU A 265 -2.13 -6.77 9.14
CA LEU A 265 -1.07 -5.77 9.28
C LEU A 265 -1.64 -4.34 9.29
N ALA A 266 -2.63 -4.04 8.43
CA ALA A 266 -3.31 -2.74 8.41
C ALA A 266 -4.01 -2.44 9.74
N SER A 267 -4.56 -3.44 10.43
CA SER A 267 -5.20 -3.26 11.73
C SER A 267 -4.24 -2.78 12.82
N PHE A 268 -2.97 -3.15 12.74
CA PHE A 268 -1.95 -2.64 13.65
C PHE A 268 -1.51 -1.22 13.31
N THR A 269 -1.45 -0.88 12.02
CA THR A 269 -1.05 0.47 11.59
C THR A 269 -1.94 1.53 12.23
N VAL A 270 -3.25 1.30 12.29
CA VAL A 270 -4.20 2.29 12.79
C VAL A 270 -4.25 2.41 14.33
N GLU A 271 -3.55 1.54 15.07
CA GLU A 271 -3.48 1.56 16.54
C GLU A 271 -2.50 2.60 17.09
N ASP A 272 -1.64 3.19 16.24
CA ASP A 272 -0.68 4.23 16.63
C ASP A 272 -0.40 5.15 15.45
N PHE A 273 0.26 6.26 15.69
CA PHE A 273 0.69 7.19 14.63
C PHE A 273 1.81 6.60 13.79
N SER A 274 1.70 6.79 12.44
CA SER A 274 2.73 6.36 11.49
C SER A 274 3.01 4.85 11.58
N LEU A 275 4.29 4.48 11.49
CA LEU A 275 4.77 3.10 11.52
C LEU A 275 5.11 2.59 12.94
N ASN A 276 4.83 3.35 13.99
CA ASN A 276 5.29 3.03 15.35
C ASN A 276 4.83 1.64 15.80
N ARG A 277 3.53 1.37 15.70
CA ARG A 277 2.99 0.05 16.08
C ARG A 277 3.48 -1.04 15.14
N LEU A 278 3.46 -0.78 13.83
CA LEU A 278 3.89 -1.76 12.82
C LEU A 278 5.37 -2.14 13.00
N ALA A 279 6.25 -1.16 13.27
CA ALA A 279 7.69 -1.38 13.47
C ALA A 279 8.02 -2.20 14.73
N SER A 280 7.13 -2.19 15.72
CA SER A 280 7.29 -2.90 17.00
C SER A 280 6.70 -4.32 17.02
N LEU A 281 6.01 -4.75 15.95
CA LEU A 281 5.34 -6.04 15.90
C LEU A 281 6.29 -7.22 16.00
N THR A 282 5.84 -8.21 16.74
CA THR A 282 6.43 -9.55 16.79
C THR A 282 5.57 -10.55 16.00
N GLU A 283 6.15 -11.69 15.65
CA GLU A 283 5.40 -12.80 15.04
C GLU A 283 4.24 -13.29 15.94
N LYS A 284 4.39 -13.18 17.26
CA LYS A 284 3.33 -13.55 18.22
C LYS A 284 2.12 -12.62 18.13
N ASP A 285 2.36 -11.30 17.96
CA ASP A 285 1.28 -10.32 17.80
C ASP A 285 0.48 -10.63 16.52
N ILE A 286 1.17 -10.83 15.40
CA ILE A 286 0.56 -11.14 14.10
C ILE A 286 -0.23 -12.46 14.19
N ALA A 287 0.35 -13.50 14.78
CA ALA A 287 -0.31 -14.80 14.94
C ALA A 287 -1.55 -14.72 15.86
N ALA A 288 -1.50 -13.89 16.90
CA ALA A 288 -2.65 -13.67 17.78
C ALA A 288 -3.79 -12.97 17.04
N ARG A 289 -3.49 -11.87 16.31
CA ARG A 289 -4.47 -11.12 15.53
C ARG A 289 -5.05 -11.96 14.39
N ARG A 290 -4.24 -12.82 13.77
CA ARG A 290 -4.72 -13.76 12.74
C ARG A 290 -5.72 -14.74 13.32
N ARG A 291 -5.49 -15.31 14.51
CA ARG A 291 -6.46 -16.19 15.17
C ARG A 291 -7.74 -15.46 15.52
N GLU A 292 -7.66 -14.22 15.97
CA GLU A 292 -8.82 -13.38 16.25
C GLU A 292 -9.67 -13.17 14.99
N LEU A 293 -9.07 -12.71 13.90
CA LEU A 293 -9.78 -12.49 12.63
C LEU A 293 -10.38 -13.78 12.07
N LEU A 294 -9.64 -14.89 12.11
CA LEU A 294 -10.14 -16.18 11.61
C LEU A 294 -11.32 -16.71 12.42
N ARG A 295 -11.40 -16.46 13.73
CA ARG A 295 -12.57 -16.81 14.55
C ARG A 295 -13.81 -16.00 14.17
N LEU A 296 -13.64 -14.75 13.72
CA LEU A 296 -14.76 -13.91 13.26
C LEU A 296 -15.37 -14.41 11.96
N ILE A 297 -14.56 -14.98 11.07
CA ILE A 297 -15.02 -15.44 9.75
C ILE A 297 -15.34 -16.93 9.69
N ASN A 298 -14.92 -17.69 10.69
CA ASN A 298 -15.23 -19.12 10.81
C ASN A 298 -15.93 -19.39 12.16
N PRO A 299 -17.26 -19.57 12.19
CA PRO A 299 -18.00 -19.82 13.42
C PRO A 299 -17.70 -21.18 14.07
N ASN A 300 -17.04 -22.09 13.35
CA ASN A 300 -16.58 -23.40 13.83
C ASN A 300 -15.07 -23.52 13.64
N PRO A 301 -14.27 -22.83 14.47
CA PRO A 301 -12.81 -22.80 14.36
C PRO A 301 -12.15 -24.14 14.77
#